data_50f5662e5e20cf2079399edaf5722515
#
_entry.id   50f5662e5e20cf2079399edaf5722515
#
_cell.length_a   1.000
_cell.length_b   1.000
_cell.length_c   1.000
_cell.angle_alpha   90.00
_cell.angle_beta   90.00
_cell.angle_gamma   90.00
#
_symmetry.space_group_name_H-M   'P 1'
#
loop_
_entity.id
_entity.type
_entity.pdbx_description
1 polymer ?
#
loop_
_entity_poly.entity_id
_entity_poly.type
_entity_poly.pdbx_seq_one_letter_code
_entity_poly.pdbx_strand_id
1 'polypeptide(L)'
;YRVPGIVTASNGDLLLAYEGREAGGNRRTLFFRRYQIKDGQPQPAGERITMVSPKGEELLHNPLLIAAPEGRVYFFWCQDYQRLFLRESHDNGETFGEERELTSLIDGFRKEWPVTLWAIAPGHGICKKDGTLILPLWLSRGENAHLPACFACLSSDDWGGTWHCSNTVPAENGIGDPTESSVAERSDGTLLATMRHEIPGVRRRAFCESKKTEKGQDAVQWGAPWLNEKLPDPICGGALLTLPDGQMAFVNCAYGDEPALERQKNGEAVRWSLDARQKLTIRISVDDGKNWDDGFLLAEEGGASDLAGTGPVYCFYEEGWQDGNCIFNRRLLLASVPLEVL
;
A
#
# COMPACT_ATOMS: atom_id res chain seq x y z
N TYR A 1 -1.38 -8.40 -14.52
CA TYR A 1 -2.03 -7.72 -13.38
C TYR A 1 -0.98 -7.23 -12.41
N ARG A 2 -1.19 -6.08 -11.78
CA ARG A 2 -0.24 -5.45 -10.85
C ARG A 2 -0.94 -4.69 -9.74
N VAL A 3 -0.14 -4.21 -8.77
CA VAL A 3 -0.56 -3.28 -7.70
C VAL A 3 -1.71 -3.89 -6.89
N PRO A 4 -1.41 -4.94 -6.11
CA PRO A 4 -2.39 -5.61 -5.27
C PRO A 4 -2.83 -4.72 -4.10
N GLY A 5 -4.12 -4.73 -3.81
CA GLY A 5 -4.73 -4.17 -2.61
C GLY A 5 -5.72 -5.18 -2.03
N ILE A 6 -5.72 -5.36 -0.71
CA ILE A 6 -6.63 -6.28 -0.02
C ILE A 6 -7.05 -5.72 1.33
N VAL A 7 -8.33 -5.90 1.68
CA VAL A 7 -8.87 -5.63 3.01
C VAL A 7 -9.85 -6.73 3.43
N THR A 8 -10.10 -6.85 4.72
CA THR A 8 -11.18 -7.68 5.27
C THR A 8 -12.39 -6.78 5.53
N ALA A 9 -13.52 -7.10 4.91
CA ALA A 9 -14.79 -6.42 5.13
C ALA A 9 -15.38 -6.77 6.50
N SER A 10 -16.37 -6.00 6.98
CA SER A 10 -16.97 -6.20 8.29
C SER A 10 -17.74 -7.53 8.43
N ASN A 11 -18.13 -8.16 7.34
CA ASN A 11 -18.72 -9.50 7.30
C ASN A 11 -17.70 -10.65 7.19
N GLY A 12 -16.38 -10.34 7.18
CA GLY A 12 -15.28 -11.31 7.05
C GLY A 12 -14.88 -11.65 5.61
N ASP A 13 -15.54 -11.10 4.59
CA ASP A 13 -15.13 -11.29 3.19
C ASP A 13 -13.80 -10.59 2.92
N LEU A 14 -12.98 -11.17 2.05
CA LEU A 14 -11.79 -10.51 1.52
C LEU A 14 -12.16 -9.73 0.26
N LEU A 15 -11.74 -8.48 0.22
CA LEU A 15 -11.95 -7.57 -0.90
C LEU A 15 -10.62 -7.24 -1.54
N LEU A 16 -10.49 -7.50 -2.84
CA LEU A 16 -9.27 -7.33 -3.60
C LEU A 16 -9.45 -6.24 -4.66
N ALA A 17 -8.44 -5.36 -4.77
CA ALA A 17 -8.34 -4.37 -5.83
C ALA A 17 -6.99 -4.51 -6.56
N TYR A 18 -6.95 -4.31 -7.88
CA TYR A 18 -5.73 -4.43 -8.66
C TYR A 18 -5.85 -3.79 -10.04
N GLU A 19 -4.70 -3.54 -10.67
CA GLU A 19 -4.59 -3.05 -12.03
C GLU A 19 -4.50 -4.20 -13.05
N GLY A 20 -5.30 -4.14 -14.12
CA GLY A 20 -5.03 -4.88 -15.35
C GLY A 20 -4.31 -3.97 -16.33
N ARG A 21 -3.16 -4.39 -16.82
CA ARG A 21 -2.34 -3.64 -17.78
C ARG A 21 -2.33 -4.35 -19.11
N GLU A 22 -2.52 -3.61 -20.19
CA GLU A 22 -2.38 -4.13 -21.54
C GLU A 22 -0.89 -4.37 -21.88
N ALA A 23 -0.59 -5.47 -22.56
CA ALA A 23 0.77 -5.76 -22.97
C ALA A 23 1.27 -4.72 -23.98
N GLY A 24 2.42 -4.10 -23.69
CA GLY A 24 3.06 -3.09 -24.54
C GLY A 24 2.42 -1.71 -24.54
N GLY A 25 1.39 -1.47 -23.69
CA GLY A 25 0.69 -0.19 -23.56
C GLY A 25 0.68 0.37 -22.15
N ASN A 26 0.30 1.65 -22.02
CA ASN A 26 0.09 2.31 -20.73
C ASN A 26 -1.34 2.19 -20.23
N ARG A 27 -2.25 1.63 -21.02
CA ARG A 27 -3.65 1.52 -20.68
C ARG A 27 -3.87 0.58 -19.50
N ARG A 28 -4.60 1.04 -18.51
CA ARG A 28 -4.87 0.28 -17.28
C ARG A 28 -6.36 0.28 -16.96
N THR A 29 -6.87 -0.89 -16.60
CA THR A 29 -8.23 -1.07 -16.09
C THR A 29 -8.15 -1.45 -14.62
N LEU A 30 -8.99 -0.87 -13.78
CA LEU A 30 -9.02 -1.17 -12.35
C LEU A 30 -10.11 -2.18 -12.07
N PHE A 31 -9.73 -3.24 -11.37
CA PHE A 31 -10.60 -4.36 -11.03
C PHE A 31 -10.81 -4.47 -9.54
N PHE A 32 -11.97 -5.03 -9.20
CA PHE A 32 -12.34 -5.40 -7.84
C PHE A 32 -12.87 -6.83 -7.84
N ARG A 33 -12.63 -7.56 -6.75
CA ARG A 33 -13.13 -8.91 -6.57
C ARG A 33 -13.37 -9.23 -5.10
N ARG A 34 -14.46 -9.93 -4.80
CA ARG A 34 -14.77 -10.45 -3.46
C ARG A 34 -14.44 -11.94 -3.35
N TYR A 35 -14.03 -12.33 -2.14
CA TYR A 35 -13.86 -13.72 -1.73
C TYR A 35 -14.51 -13.93 -0.37
N GLN A 36 -15.34 -14.97 -0.26
CA GLN A 36 -15.83 -15.46 1.03
C GLN A 36 -14.88 -16.49 1.60
N ILE A 37 -14.77 -16.53 2.92
CA ILE A 37 -14.00 -17.58 3.58
C ILE A 37 -14.94 -18.75 3.87
N LYS A 38 -14.70 -19.88 3.20
CA LYS A 38 -15.44 -21.13 3.39
C LYS A 38 -14.46 -22.22 3.78
N ASP A 39 -14.73 -22.88 4.89
CA ASP A 39 -13.85 -23.92 5.46
C ASP A 39 -12.38 -23.45 5.59
N GLY A 40 -12.19 -22.19 6.01
CA GLY A 40 -10.88 -21.56 6.15
C GLY A 40 -10.17 -21.18 4.85
N GLN A 41 -10.82 -21.36 3.69
CA GLN A 41 -10.23 -21.06 2.39
C GLN A 41 -10.99 -19.95 1.64
N PRO A 42 -10.25 -19.00 0.99
CA PRO A 42 -10.87 -17.99 0.15
C PRO A 42 -11.54 -18.62 -1.08
N GLN A 43 -12.82 -18.35 -1.25
CA GLN A 43 -13.62 -18.78 -2.41
C GLN A 43 -14.19 -17.54 -3.11
N PRO A 44 -14.10 -17.43 -4.45
CA PRO A 44 -14.67 -16.30 -5.18
C PRO A 44 -16.15 -16.11 -4.85
N ALA A 45 -16.52 -14.88 -4.49
CA ALA A 45 -17.91 -14.47 -4.23
C ALA A 45 -18.38 -13.55 -5.36
N GLY A 46 -19.05 -14.13 -6.35
CA GLY A 46 -19.48 -13.43 -7.55
C GLY A 46 -18.37 -13.25 -8.60
N GLU A 47 -18.70 -12.48 -9.62
CA GLU A 47 -17.78 -12.20 -10.73
C GLU A 47 -16.79 -11.05 -10.38
N ARG A 48 -15.71 -10.99 -11.16
CA ARG A 48 -14.80 -9.85 -11.12
C ARG A 48 -15.49 -8.60 -11.63
N ILE A 49 -15.45 -7.52 -10.87
CA ILE A 49 -16.03 -6.23 -11.25
C ILE A 49 -14.96 -5.37 -11.91
N THR A 50 -15.28 -4.81 -13.08
CA THR A 50 -14.52 -3.70 -13.66
C THR A 50 -14.97 -2.42 -12.98
N MET A 51 -14.14 -1.89 -12.07
CA MET A 51 -14.47 -0.67 -11.34
C MET A 51 -14.33 0.57 -12.20
N VAL A 52 -13.22 0.65 -12.95
CA VAL A 52 -12.94 1.79 -13.84
C VAL A 52 -12.18 1.29 -15.07
N SER A 53 -12.63 1.73 -16.24
CA SER A 53 -11.92 1.57 -17.52
C SER A 53 -11.56 2.93 -18.08
N PRO A 54 -10.40 3.09 -18.71
CA PRO A 54 -10.04 4.35 -19.33
C PRO A 54 -10.98 4.65 -20.52
N LYS A 55 -11.43 5.88 -20.61
CA LYS A 55 -12.31 6.40 -21.70
C LYS A 55 -11.48 6.95 -22.86
N GLY A 56 -10.22 7.27 -22.62
CA GLY A 56 -9.26 7.82 -23.59
C GLY A 56 -7.83 7.40 -23.26
N GLU A 57 -6.92 8.37 -23.23
CA GLU A 57 -5.48 8.17 -22.94
C GLU A 57 -5.13 8.31 -21.46
N GLU A 58 -6.12 8.52 -20.60
CA GLU A 58 -5.90 8.69 -19.17
C GLU A 58 -5.23 7.46 -18.52
N LEU A 59 -4.29 7.73 -17.64
CA LEU A 59 -3.58 6.73 -16.87
C LEU A 59 -4.28 6.48 -15.53
N LEU A 60 -5.09 5.42 -15.45
CA LEU A 60 -5.68 4.96 -14.19
C LEU A 60 -4.66 4.17 -13.39
N HIS A 61 -4.52 4.46 -12.08
CA HIS A 61 -3.52 3.76 -11.28
C HIS A 61 -3.82 3.78 -9.78
N ASN A 62 -3.08 2.94 -9.03
CA ASN A 62 -3.09 2.83 -7.58
C ASN A 62 -4.50 2.64 -7.00
N PRO A 63 -5.23 1.56 -7.33
CA PRO A 63 -6.45 1.25 -6.61
C PRO A 63 -6.11 0.97 -5.14
N LEU A 64 -6.89 1.56 -4.23
CA LEU A 64 -6.72 1.42 -2.79
C LEU A 64 -8.08 1.16 -2.14
N LEU A 65 -8.11 0.27 -1.16
CA LEU A 65 -9.31 -0.06 -0.39
C LEU A 65 -9.19 0.42 1.06
N ILE A 66 -10.29 0.90 1.62
CA ILE A 66 -10.50 0.99 3.06
C ILE A 66 -11.78 0.25 3.39
N ALA A 67 -11.73 -0.70 4.31
CA ALA A 67 -12.91 -1.33 4.89
C ALA A 67 -13.18 -0.72 6.28
N ALA A 68 -14.45 -0.46 6.56
CA ALA A 68 -14.91 0.10 7.82
C ALA A 68 -16.15 -0.68 8.35
N PRO A 69 -16.57 -0.47 9.59
CA PRO A 69 -17.75 -1.11 10.15
C PRO A 69 -19.02 -0.87 9.31
N GLU A 70 -20.04 -1.67 9.58
CA GLU A 70 -21.38 -1.56 8.99
C GLU A 70 -21.41 -1.72 7.46
N GLY A 71 -20.51 -2.55 6.91
CA GLY A 71 -20.48 -2.83 5.48
C GLY A 71 -19.88 -1.73 4.61
N ARG A 72 -19.30 -0.70 5.22
CA ARG A 72 -18.70 0.41 4.48
C ARG A 72 -17.40 -0.03 3.84
N VAL A 73 -17.25 0.26 2.54
CA VAL A 73 -16.02 0.04 1.76
C VAL A 73 -15.79 1.24 0.86
N TYR A 74 -14.56 1.74 0.88
CA TYR A 74 -14.13 2.86 0.06
C TYR A 74 -13.14 2.33 -0.98
N PHE A 75 -13.43 2.54 -2.25
CA PHE A 75 -12.55 2.21 -3.36
C PHE A 75 -12.01 3.51 -3.97
N PHE A 76 -10.74 3.80 -3.70
CA PHE A 76 -10.04 4.98 -4.24
C PHE A 76 -9.19 4.60 -5.44
N TRP A 77 -8.95 5.56 -6.32
CA TRP A 77 -7.95 5.47 -7.38
C TRP A 77 -7.45 6.84 -7.82
N CYS A 78 -6.28 6.84 -8.45
CA CYS A 78 -5.72 8.02 -9.08
C CYS A 78 -5.83 7.96 -10.60
N GLN A 79 -5.84 9.15 -11.21
CA GLN A 79 -5.75 9.35 -12.63
C GLN A 79 -4.64 10.36 -12.94
N ASP A 80 -3.75 10.02 -13.88
CA ASP A 80 -2.70 10.90 -14.43
C ASP A 80 -1.77 11.54 -13.39
N TYR A 81 -1.66 10.94 -12.19
CA TYR A 81 -0.92 11.48 -11.03
C TYR A 81 -1.40 12.88 -10.60
N GLN A 82 -2.63 13.23 -10.90
CA GLN A 82 -3.20 14.58 -10.67
C GLN A 82 -4.64 14.59 -10.19
N ARG A 83 -5.35 13.47 -10.28
CA ARG A 83 -6.76 13.41 -9.88
C ARG A 83 -7.01 12.23 -8.95
N LEU A 84 -7.87 12.43 -7.95
CA LEU A 84 -8.31 11.43 -6.98
C LEU A 84 -9.80 11.20 -7.09
N PHE A 85 -10.18 9.94 -7.10
CA PHE A 85 -11.57 9.52 -7.17
C PHE A 85 -11.91 8.49 -6.09
N LEU A 86 -13.17 8.39 -5.77
CA LEU A 86 -13.76 7.50 -4.79
C LEU A 86 -15.07 6.92 -5.31
N ARG A 87 -15.31 5.65 -5.06
CA ARG A 87 -16.64 5.02 -4.98
C ARG A 87 -16.83 4.38 -3.62
N GLU A 88 -18.03 4.49 -3.08
CA GLU A 88 -18.39 3.95 -1.77
C GLU A 88 -19.36 2.77 -1.91
N SER A 89 -19.20 1.79 -1.04
CA SER A 89 -20.13 0.69 -0.82
C SER A 89 -20.63 0.73 0.63
N HIS A 90 -21.87 0.27 0.84
CA HIS A 90 -22.48 0.11 2.17
C HIS A 90 -22.98 -1.32 2.41
N ASP A 91 -22.56 -2.27 1.58
CA ASP A 91 -22.99 -3.67 1.57
C ASP A 91 -21.80 -4.65 1.45
N ASN A 92 -20.65 -4.31 2.08
CA ASN A 92 -19.41 -5.09 2.03
C ASN A 92 -18.85 -5.31 0.61
N GLY A 93 -19.01 -4.30 -0.26
CA GLY A 93 -18.51 -4.35 -1.64
C GLY A 93 -19.36 -5.17 -2.58
N GLU A 94 -20.64 -5.44 -2.28
CA GLU A 94 -21.57 -6.06 -3.24
C GLU A 94 -21.90 -5.09 -4.35
N THR A 95 -22.22 -3.85 -3.98
CA THR A 95 -22.46 -2.76 -4.92
C THR A 95 -21.66 -1.53 -4.55
N PHE A 96 -21.41 -0.68 -5.53
CA PHE A 96 -20.72 0.60 -5.36
C PHE A 96 -21.57 1.74 -5.93
N GLY A 97 -21.61 2.86 -5.20
CA GLY A 97 -22.26 4.09 -5.61
C GLY A 97 -21.54 4.80 -6.75
N GLU A 98 -22.04 5.99 -7.05
CA GLU A 98 -21.48 6.87 -8.08
C GLU A 98 -20.05 7.34 -7.74
N GLU A 99 -19.31 7.66 -8.78
CA GLU A 99 -17.97 8.22 -8.70
C GLU A 99 -17.99 9.63 -8.09
N ARG A 100 -17.11 9.87 -7.12
CA ARG A 100 -16.89 11.21 -6.54
C ARG A 100 -15.43 11.62 -6.71
N GLU A 101 -15.19 12.78 -7.27
CA GLU A 101 -13.86 13.35 -7.39
C GLU A 101 -13.46 14.10 -6.11
N LEU A 102 -12.24 13.84 -5.63
CA LEU A 102 -11.69 14.37 -4.39
C LEU A 102 -10.37 15.14 -4.62
N THR A 103 -10.06 15.49 -5.86
CA THR A 103 -8.78 16.10 -6.27
C THR A 103 -8.43 17.36 -5.48
N SER A 104 -9.41 18.19 -5.15
CA SER A 104 -9.20 19.45 -4.41
C SER A 104 -8.63 19.26 -2.99
N LEU A 105 -8.71 18.06 -2.43
CA LEU A 105 -8.13 17.77 -1.11
C LEU A 105 -6.61 17.96 -1.09
N ILE A 106 -5.95 17.76 -2.23
CA ILE A 106 -4.49 17.92 -2.35
C ILE A 106 -4.04 19.39 -2.21
N ASP A 107 -4.92 20.33 -2.43
CA ASP A 107 -4.59 21.76 -2.27
C ASP A 107 -4.21 22.12 -0.83
N GLY A 108 -4.67 21.37 0.16
CA GLY A 108 -4.27 21.53 1.55
C GLY A 108 -2.77 21.34 1.79
N PHE A 109 -2.10 20.50 1.00
CA PHE A 109 -0.65 20.27 1.10
C PHE A 109 0.20 21.33 0.42
N ARG A 110 -0.34 22.09 -0.55
CA ARG A 110 0.43 23.01 -1.40
C ARG A 110 1.09 24.16 -0.65
N LYS A 111 0.61 24.46 0.56
CA LYS A 111 1.23 25.48 1.43
C LYS A 111 2.57 25.03 1.99
N GLU A 112 2.68 23.74 2.28
CA GLU A 112 3.87 23.14 2.89
C GLU A 112 4.79 22.51 1.83
N TRP A 113 4.19 21.90 0.81
CA TRP A 113 4.89 21.20 -0.26
C TRP A 113 4.34 21.64 -1.63
N PRO A 114 5.16 22.20 -2.54
CA PRO A 114 4.68 22.63 -3.87
C PRO A 114 4.40 21.44 -4.78
N VAL A 115 3.25 20.80 -4.57
CA VAL A 115 2.84 19.56 -5.24
C VAL A 115 2.68 19.77 -6.75
N THR A 116 3.37 18.95 -7.55
CA THR A 116 3.23 18.89 -9.02
C THR A 116 2.58 17.59 -9.48
N LEU A 117 3.00 16.44 -8.91
CA LEU A 117 2.44 15.11 -9.11
C LEU A 117 2.18 14.47 -7.75
N TRP A 118 1.25 13.53 -7.71
CA TRP A 118 0.94 12.80 -6.47
C TRP A 118 0.14 11.53 -6.77
N ALA A 119 0.15 10.61 -5.84
CA ALA A 119 -0.75 9.46 -5.86
C ALA A 119 -1.04 8.97 -4.44
N ILE A 120 -2.18 8.32 -4.26
CA ILE A 120 -2.41 7.49 -3.09
C ILE A 120 -1.44 6.31 -3.11
N ALA A 121 -1.08 5.83 -1.94
CA ALA A 121 -0.27 4.63 -1.82
C ALA A 121 -1.06 3.42 -2.34
N PRO A 122 -0.43 2.50 -3.07
CA PRO A 122 -1.12 1.28 -3.48
C PRO A 122 -1.37 0.37 -2.28
N GLY A 123 -2.41 -0.48 -2.36
CA GLY A 123 -2.74 -1.43 -1.30
C GLY A 123 -4.00 -1.04 -0.53
N HIS A 124 -3.85 -0.79 0.77
CA HIS A 124 -4.96 -0.40 1.62
C HIS A 124 -4.67 0.83 2.47
N GLY A 125 -5.72 1.57 2.80
CA GLY A 125 -5.77 2.48 3.94
C GLY A 125 -6.52 1.83 5.09
N ILE A 126 -6.64 2.50 6.22
CA ILE A 126 -7.24 1.92 7.42
C ILE A 126 -8.43 2.73 7.94
N CYS A 127 -9.32 2.03 8.63
CA CYS A 127 -10.26 2.61 9.56
C CYS A 127 -9.76 2.31 10.98
N LYS A 128 -9.38 3.35 11.72
CA LYS A 128 -8.94 3.23 13.13
C LYS A 128 -10.07 2.73 14.03
N LYS A 129 -9.72 2.22 15.21
CA LYS A 129 -10.70 1.78 16.23
C LYS A 129 -11.67 2.88 16.63
N ASP A 130 -11.26 4.14 16.55
CA ASP A 130 -12.12 5.31 16.84
C ASP A 130 -13.02 5.72 15.66
N GLY A 131 -12.92 5.04 14.51
CA GLY A 131 -13.66 5.30 13.29
C GLY A 131 -12.99 6.29 12.32
N THR A 132 -11.80 6.80 12.64
CA THR A 132 -11.06 7.69 11.73
C THR A 132 -10.52 6.90 10.55
N LEU A 133 -10.82 7.36 9.33
CA LEU A 133 -10.24 6.82 8.09
C LEU A 133 -8.87 7.44 7.83
N ILE A 134 -7.90 6.64 7.41
CA ILE A 134 -6.55 7.09 7.03
C ILE A 134 -6.26 6.64 5.61
N LEU A 135 -5.99 7.59 4.73
CA LEU A 135 -5.65 7.37 3.32
C LEU A 135 -4.19 7.80 3.07
N PRO A 136 -3.23 6.86 3.00
CA PRO A 136 -1.83 7.18 2.76
C PRO A 136 -1.60 7.61 1.31
N LEU A 137 -0.69 8.57 1.11
CA LEU A 137 -0.33 9.09 -0.21
C LEU A 137 1.12 9.61 -0.23
N TRP A 138 1.62 9.86 -1.41
CA TRP A 138 2.89 10.55 -1.62
C TRP A 138 2.70 11.73 -2.56
N LEU A 139 3.52 12.74 -2.36
CA LEU A 139 3.47 14.01 -3.09
C LEU A 139 4.84 14.26 -3.72
N SER A 140 4.88 14.66 -4.99
CA SER A 140 6.11 15.09 -5.66
C SER A 140 6.08 16.58 -5.99
N ARG A 141 7.26 17.19 -5.98
CA ARG A 141 7.52 18.55 -6.46
C ARG A 141 8.43 18.60 -7.69
N GLY A 142 8.70 17.43 -8.29
CA GLY A 142 9.48 17.32 -9.51
C GLY A 142 8.65 17.73 -10.74
N GLU A 143 9.23 18.47 -11.66
CA GLU A 143 8.59 18.78 -12.93
C GLU A 143 8.43 17.48 -13.74
N ASN A 144 7.19 17.00 -13.92
CA ASN A 144 6.85 15.77 -14.63
C ASN A 144 7.60 14.51 -14.16
N ALA A 145 8.07 14.50 -12.90
CA ALA A 145 8.82 13.40 -12.31
C ALA A 145 8.25 13.04 -10.93
N HIS A 146 8.41 11.77 -10.54
CA HIS A 146 7.97 11.27 -9.23
C HIS A 146 8.84 11.81 -8.07
N LEU A 147 10.03 12.32 -8.36
CA LEU A 147 11.00 12.79 -7.37
C LEU A 147 11.35 14.28 -7.61
N PRO A 148 11.68 15.06 -6.56
CA PRO A 148 11.70 14.68 -5.15
C PRO A 148 10.30 14.45 -4.57
N ALA A 149 10.15 13.49 -3.65
CA ALA A 149 8.88 13.10 -3.06
C ALA A 149 8.87 13.20 -1.53
N CYS A 150 7.67 13.21 -0.96
CA CYS A 150 7.43 13.08 0.46
C CYS A 150 6.20 12.19 0.70
N PHE A 151 6.16 11.55 1.87
CA PHE A 151 4.98 10.83 2.36
C PHE A 151 4.03 11.79 3.08
N ALA A 152 2.74 11.54 2.99
CA ALA A 152 1.69 12.20 3.74
C ALA A 152 0.46 11.28 3.84
N CYS A 153 -0.58 11.72 4.56
CA CYS A 153 -1.88 11.08 4.53
C CYS A 153 -3.03 12.09 4.57
N LEU A 154 -4.20 11.66 4.13
CA LEU A 154 -5.47 12.29 4.44
C LEU A 154 -6.16 11.52 5.55
N SER A 155 -6.85 12.21 6.45
CA SER A 155 -7.67 11.60 7.51
C SER A 155 -9.09 12.15 7.50
N SER A 156 -10.07 11.30 7.85
CA SER A 156 -11.48 11.70 7.98
C SER A 156 -12.08 11.06 9.22
N ASP A 157 -12.78 11.82 10.04
CA ASP A 157 -13.47 11.36 11.26
C ASP A 157 -15.00 11.34 11.11
N ASP A 158 -15.50 11.66 9.92
CA ASP A 158 -16.91 11.73 9.55
C ASP A 158 -17.28 10.84 8.35
N TRP A 159 -16.59 9.69 8.22
CA TRP A 159 -16.84 8.68 7.20
C TRP A 159 -16.59 9.18 5.76
N GLY A 160 -15.62 10.04 5.57
CA GLY A 160 -15.24 10.56 4.25
C GLY A 160 -16.05 11.79 3.80
N GLY A 161 -16.82 12.40 4.69
CA GLY A 161 -17.51 13.66 4.43
C GLY A 161 -16.53 14.83 4.31
N THR A 162 -15.63 14.95 5.28
CA THR A 162 -14.52 15.91 5.28
C THR A 162 -13.18 15.21 5.46
N TRP A 163 -12.12 15.82 4.94
CA TRP A 163 -10.77 15.26 4.99
C TRP A 163 -9.75 16.32 5.43
N HIS A 164 -8.79 15.90 6.24
CA HIS A 164 -7.72 16.72 6.79
C HIS A 164 -6.36 16.24 6.26
N CYS A 165 -5.51 17.17 5.87
CA CYS A 165 -4.14 16.88 5.43
C CYS A 165 -3.21 16.72 6.63
N SER A 166 -2.40 15.66 6.70
CA SER A 166 -1.29 15.57 7.65
C SER A 166 -0.18 16.57 7.31
N ASN A 167 0.80 16.72 8.20
CA ASN A 167 2.09 17.26 7.77
C ASN A 167 2.77 16.31 6.78
N THR A 168 3.73 16.83 6.01
CA THR A 168 4.56 16.02 5.10
C THR A 168 5.75 15.40 5.83
N VAL A 169 6.19 14.22 5.36
CA VAL A 169 7.43 13.55 5.79
C VAL A 169 8.39 13.56 4.61
N PRO A 170 9.32 14.53 4.57
CA PRO A 170 10.28 14.65 3.47
C PRO A 170 11.45 13.67 3.60
N ALA A 171 12.34 13.72 2.63
CA ALA A 171 13.64 13.04 2.67
C ALA A 171 14.51 13.62 3.80
N GLU A 172 14.76 12.83 4.84
CA GLU A 172 15.62 13.17 5.97
C GLU A 172 16.12 11.91 6.69
N ASN A 173 17.07 12.05 7.62
CA ASN A 173 17.60 10.95 8.44
C ASN A 173 18.08 9.73 7.63
N GLY A 174 18.71 9.96 6.47
CA GLY A 174 19.19 8.89 5.59
C GLY A 174 18.12 8.24 4.72
N ILE A 175 16.89 8.77 4.74
CA ILE A 175 15.80 8.35 3.87
C ILE A 175 15.69 9.33 2.72
N GLY A 176 15.60 8.83 1.50
CA GLY A 176 15.37 9.66 0.32
C GLY A 176 14.00 9.38 -0.30
N ASP A 177 13.31 10.43 -0.64
CA ASP A 177 12.10 10.42 -1.46
C ASP A 177 11.11 9.30 -1.07
N PRO A 178 10.48 9.37 0.12
CA PRO A 178 9.50 8.38 0.54
C PRO A 178 8.26 8.42 -0.37
N THR A 179 7.87 7.27 -0.90
CA THR A 179 6.78 7.11 -1.86
C THR A 179 5.73 6.11 -1.38
N GLU A 180 5.60 4.97 -2.05
CA GLU A 180 4.61 3.93 -1.73
C GLU A 180 4.71 3.52 -0.25
N SER A 181 3.62 3.70 0.47
CA SER A 181 3.57 3.56 1.93
C SER A 181 2.37 2.72 2.36
N SER A 182 2.45 2.17 3.55
CA SER A 182 1.34 1.50 4.22
C SER A 182 1.30 1.94 5.67
N VAL A 183 0.10 1.99 6.26
CA VAL A 183 -0.14 2.51 7.61
C VAL A 183 -0.90 1.48 8.43
N ALA A 184 -0.55 1.33 9.71
CA ALA A 184 -1.28 0.52 10.66
C ALA A 184 -1.46 1.25 12.00
N GLU A 185 -2.55 0.94 12.73
CA GLU A 185 -2.82 1.51 14.05
C GLU A 185 -2.13 0.67 15.13
N ARG A 186 -1.39 1.31 16.02
CA ARG A 186 -0.76 0.69 17.21
C ARG A 186 -1.75 0.52 18.35
N SER A 187 -1.35 -0.24 19.36
CA SER A 187 -2.18 -0.52 20.53
C SER A 187 -2.61 0.73 21.31
N ASP A 188 -1.80 1.78 21.29
CA ASP A 188 -2.05 3.07 21.97
C ASP A 188 -2.84 4.09 21.11
N GLY A 189 -3.25 3.69 19.89
CA GLY A 189 -4.00 4.52 18.93
C GLY A 189 -3.12 5.43 18.07
N THR A 190 -1.79 5.42 18.25
CA THR A 190 -0.87 6.07 17.30
C THR A 190 -0.78 5.25 16.00
N LEU A 191 -0.22 5.84 14.96
CA LEU A 191 -0.03 5.20 13.67
C LEU A 191 1.45 4.89 13.44
N LEU A 192 1.73 3.72 12.87
CA LEU A 192 3.00 3.37 12.27
C LEU A 192 2.84 3.38 10.76
N ALA A 193 3.69 4.13 10.07
CA ALA A 193 3.79 4.07 8.61
C ALA A 193 5.10 3.40 8.20
N THR A 194 5.05 2.57 7.17
CA THR A 194 6.23 2.07 6.46
C THR A 194 6.25 2.63 5.05
N MET A 195 7.44 2.95 4.56
CA MET A 195 7.61 3.65 3.29
C MET A 195 8.69 3.01 2.44
N ARG A 196 8.40 2.89 1.15
CA ARG A 196 9.43 2.74 0.12
C ARG A 196 10.19 4.06 0.01
N HIS A 197 11.52 4.04 -0.12
CA HIS A 197 12.34 5.22 -0.39
C HIS A 197 13.34 4.97 -1.53
N GLU A 198 13.85 6.03 -2.12
CA GLU A 198 14.57 5.96 -3.42
C GLU A 198 16.07 6.30 -3.30
N ILE A 199 16.74 6.03 -2.16
CA ILE A 199 18.20 6.22 -2.08
C ILE A 199 18.92 5.01 -2.66
N PRO A 200 19.73 5.17 -3.74
CA PRO A 200 20.55 4.11 -4.25
C PRO A 200 21.56 3.59 -3.20
N GLY A 201 21.63 2.27 -3.06
CA GLY A 201 22.57 1.63 -2.13
C GLY A 201 22.12 1.54 -0.67
N VAL A 202 21.06 2.23 -0.28
CA VAL A 202 20.44 2.07 1.04
C VAL A 202 19.30 1.09 0.93
N ARG A 203 19.51 -0.13 1.41
CA ARG A 203 18.57 -1.23 1.29
C ARG A 203 17.98 -1.59 2.65
N ARG A 204 17.29 -0.63 3.25
CA ARG A 204 16.62 -0.79 4.54
C ARG A 204 15.23 -0.20 4.46
N ARG A 205 14.28 -0.83 5.14
CA ARG A 205 12.92 -0.31 5.18
C ARG A 205 12.82 0.94 6.02
N ALA A 206 12.11 1.94 5.49
CA ALA A 206 11.85 3.20 6.17
C ALA A 206 10.52 3.16 6.94
N PHE A 207 10.49 3.81 8.10
CA PHE A 207 9.32 3.96 8.95
C PHE A 207 9.18 5.39 9.45
N CYS A 208 7.97 5.77 9.83
CA CYS A 208 7.71 6.90 10.72
C CYS A 208 6.49 6.59 11.62
N GLU A 209 6.37 7.32 12.73
CA GLU A 209 5.23 7.20 13.63
C GLU A 209 4.47 8.51 13.77
N SER A 210 3.18 8.44 14.01
CA SER A 210 2.40 9.63 14.31
C SER A 210 2.53 10.01 15.78
N LYS A 211 2.31 11.30 16.08
CA LYS A 211 1.98 11.73 17.43
C LYS A 211 0.58 11.23 17.78
N LYS A 212 0.31 11.07 19.07
CA LYS A 212 -1.03 10.74 19.53
C LYS A 212 -1.97 11.93 19.28
N THR A 213 -3.07 11.68 18.59
CA THR A 213 -4.14 12.65 18.33
C THR A 213 -5.47 12.08 18.87
N GLU A 214 -6.34 12.94 19.36
CA GLU A 214 -7.69 12.55 19.77
C GLU A 214 -8.66 12.74 18.60
N LYS A 215 -9.73 11.95 18.55
CA LYS A 215 -10.78 12.08 17.53
C LYS A 215 -11.41 13.47 17.55
N GLY A 216 -11.58 14.07 16.36
CA GLY A 216 -12.13 15.43 16.20
C GLY A 216 -11.13 16.53 16.54
N GLN A 217 -9.91 16.20 16.87
CA GLN A 217 -8.77 17.12 16.93
C GLN A 217 -7.94 16.95 15.67
N ASP A 218 -7.16 17.94 15.38
CA ASP A 218 -6.28 18.14 14.23
C ASP A 218 -5.89 16.93 13.37
N ALA A 219 -5.51 17.20 12.15
CA ALA A 219 -4.91 16.25 11.20
C ALA A 219 -3.77 15.43 11.82
N VAL A 220 -3.56 14.21 11.33
CA VAL A 220 -2.45 13.35 11.71
C VAL A 220 -1.13 14.11 11.65
N GLN A 221 -0.33 14.01 12.69
CA GLN A 221 1.00 14.63 12.80
C GLN A 221 2.07 13.54 12.83
N TRP A 222 2.80 13.40 11.75
CA TRP A 222 3.92 12.47 11.61
C TRP A 222 5.18 13.02 12.29
N GLY A 223 5.94 12.14 12.95
CA GLY A 223 7.28 12.42 13.44
C GLY A 223 8.34 12.24 12.34
N ALA A 224 9.61 12.36 12.74
CA ALA A 224 10.74 12.14 11.84
C ALA A 224 10.83 10.68 11.38
N PRO A 225 11.14 10.40 10.11
CA PRO A 225 11.31 9.04 9.62
C PRO A 225 12.65 8.44 10.08
N TRP A 226 12.71 7.10 10.09
CA TRP A 226 13.94 6.35 10.39
C TRP A 226 14.07 5.09 9.53
N LEU A 227 15.30 4.60 9.35
CA LEU A 227 15.58 3.31 8.73
C LEU A 227 15.60 2.22 9.81
N ASN A 228 14.99 1.07 9.51
CA ASN A 228 15.12 -0.11 10.35
C ASN A 228 16.29 -0.97 9.83
N GLU A 229 17.40 -0.95 10.57
CA GLU A 229 18.66 -1.63 10.17
C GLU A 229 18.54 -3.15 10.06
N LYS A 230 17.52 -3.74 10.67
CA LYS A 230 17.28 -5.20 10.64
C LYS A 230 16.34 -5.63 9.52
N LEU A 231 15.72 -4.69 8.79
CA LEU A 231 14.75 -5.01 7.74
C LEU A 231 15.31 -4.68 6.36
N PRO A 232 15.91 -5.65 5.65
CA PRO A 232 16.33 -5.48 4.27
C PRO A 232 15.15 -5.10 3.37
N ASP A 233 15.39 -4.19 2.42
CA ASP A 233 14.36 -3.74 1.46
C ASP A 233 14.99 -3.32 0.13
N PRO A 234 14.54 -3.85 -1.02
CA PRO A 234 15.13 -3.57 -2.32
C PRO A 234 14.42 -2.44 -3.07
N ILE A 235 13.84 -1.47 -2.42
CA ILE A 235 12.97 -0.45 -3.04
C ILE A 235 11.74 -1.10 -3.69
N CYS A 236 10.85 -1.60 -2.86
CA CYS A 236 9.59 -2.20 -3.28
C CYS A 236 8.45 -1.79 -2.34
N GLY A 237 7.21 -1.83 -2.83
CA GLY A 237 6.03 -1.72 -1.98
C GLY A 237 5.99 -2.85 -0.95
N GLY A 238 5.59 -2.53 0.27
CA GLY A 238 5.34 -3.49 1.35
C GLY A 238 4.16 -3.00 2.18
N ALA A 239 3.60 -3.86 3.03
CA ALA A 239 2.40 -3.54 3.78
C ALA A 239 2.51 -3.86 5.27
N LEU A 240 1.82 -3.04 6.07
CA LEU A 240 1.58 -3.23 7.50
C LEU A 240 0.12 -3.64 7.72
N LEU A 241 -0.11 -4.49 8.71
CA LEU A 241 -1.44 -4.87 9.17
C LEU A 241 -1.43 -4.98 10.70
N THR A 242 -2.41 -4.38 11.36
CA THR A 242 -2.68 -4.68 12.78
C THR A 242 -3.66 -5.83 12.87
N LEU A 243 -3.27 -6.89 13.58
CA LEU A 243 -4.09 -8.07 13.82
C LEU A 243 -5.07 -7.83 14.98
N PRO A 244 -6.18 -8.59 15.07
CA PRO A 244 -7.19 -8.39 16.12
C PRO A 244 -6.68 -8.53 17.56
N ASP A 245 -5.63 -9.31 17.76
CA ASP A 245 -4.98 -9.51 19.06
C ASP A 245 -3.98 -8.39 19.43
N GLY A 246 -3.77 -7.42 18.54
CA GLY A 246 -2.86 -6.29 18.69
C GLY A 246 -1.45 -6.52 18.17
N GLN A 247 -1.12 -7.72 17.71
CA GLN A 247 0.13 -7.95 16.99
C GLN A 247 0.12 -7.18 15.65
N MET A 248 1.30 -6.94 15.09
CA MET A 248 1.42 -6.33 13.78
C MET A 248 2.11 -7.29 12.81
N ALA A 249 1.56 -7.41 11.62
CA ALA A 249 2.21 -8.10 10.51
C ALA A 249 2.82 -7.08 9.54
N PHE A 250 3.99 -7.41 8.99
CA PHE A 250 4.68 -6.65 7.96
C PHE A 250 5.13 -7.57 6.84
N VAL A 251 4.87 -7.21 5.59
CA VAL A 251 5.34 -7.94 4.42
C VAL A 251 6.20 -7.04 3.52
N ASN A 252 7.35 -7.55 3.12
CA ASN A 252 8.17 -6.96 2.07
C ASN A 252 9.08 -8.01 1.41
N CYS A 253 9.73 -7.63 0.31
CA CYS A 253 10.85 -8.39 -0.24
C CYS A 253 12.06 -8.22 0.69
N ALA A 254 12.45 -9.25 1.43
CA ALA A 254 13.56 -9.21 2.39
C ALA A 254 14.92 -9.41 1.70
N TYR A 255 15.24 -8.57 0.73
CA TYR A 255 16.47 -8.66 -0.05
C TYR A 255 17.23 -7.33 -0.01
N GLY A 256 18.41 -7.31 0.52
CA GLY A 256 19.16 -6.07 0.71
C GLY A 256 20.62 -6.27 1.13
N ASP A 257 20.95 -7.38 1.74
CA ASP A 257 22.32 -7.68 2.23
C ASP A 257 23.14 -8.47 1.19
N GLU A 258 22.49 -9.07 0.21
CA GLU A 258 23.13 -9.81 -0.87
C GLU A 258 23.66 -8.87 -1.96
N PRO A 259 24.60 -9.34 -2.78
CA PRO A 259 25.08 -8.59 -3.94
C PRO A 259 23.95 -8.20 -4.90
N ALA A 260 24.05 -7.01 -5.50
CA ALA A 260 23.09 -6.59 -6.51
C ALA A 260 23.10 -7.60 -7.67
N LEU A 261 21.92 -7.97 -8.15
CA LEU A 261 21.79 -8.78 -9.36
C LEU A 261 22.32 -8.01 -10.57
N GLU A 262 23.20 -8.62 -11.34
CA GLU A 262 23.66 -8.09 -12.61
C GLU A 262 22.68 -8.48 -13.71
N ARG A 263 22.30 -7.52 -14.52
CA ARG A 263 21.39 -7.70 -15.64
C ARG A 263 22.05 -7.25 -16.92
N GLN A 264 21.85 -7.99 -18.00
CA GLN A 264 22.25 -7.52 -19.33
C GLN A 264 21.07 -6.78 -19.98
N LYS A 265 21.29 -5.51 -20.33
CA LYS A 265 20.40 -4.73 -21.18
C LYS A 265 21.20 -4.28 -22.40
N ASN A 266 20.81 -4.74 -23.59
CA ASN A 266 21.50 -4.48 -24.85
C ASN A 266 22.99 -4.90 -24.86
N GLY A 267 23.33 -6.00 -24.17
CA GLY A 267 24.70 -6.50 -24.08
C GLY A 267 25.59 -5.82 -23.04
N GLU A 268 25.10 -4.82 -22.32
CA GLU A 268 25.80 -4.16 -21.22
C GLU A 268 25.29 -4.65 -19.86
N ALA A 269 26.20 -4.89 -18.92
CA ALA A 269 25.86 -5.23 -17.55
C ALA A 269 25.29 -3.99 -16.83
N VAL A 270 24.01 -4.01 -16.54
CA VAL A 270 23.35 -2.97 -15.74
C VAL A 270 23.17 -3.48 -14.33
N ARG A 271 23.84 -2.87 -13.37
CA ARG A 271 23.60 -3.11 -11.93
C ARG A 271 22.35 -2.37 -11.50
N TRP A 272 21.31 -3.14 -11.20
CA TRP A 272 20.08 -2.59 -10.62
C TRP A 272 20.00 -3.03 -9.17
N SER A 273 20.52 -2.24 -8.24
CA SER A 273 20.34 -2.45 -6.81
C SER A 273 18.86 -2.36 -6.36
N LEU A 274 18.02 -1.82 -7.24
CA LEU A 274 16.60 -1.54 -7.01
C LEU A 274 15.68 -2.72 -7.33
N ASP A 275 16.18 -3.77 -7.99
CA ASP A 275 15.33 -4.72 -8.72
C ASP A 275 15.26 -6.12 -8.10
N ALA A 276 15.97 -6.35 -7.02
CA ALA A 276 15.98 -7.66 -6.40
C ALA A 276 14.71 -7.91 -5.57
N ARG A 277 13.58 -7.98 -6.25
CA ARG A 277 12.28 -8.31 -5.65
C ARG A 277 12.23 -9.81 -5.35
N GLN A 278 12.95 -10.20 -4.31
CA GLN A 278 13.13 -11.57 -3.86
C GLN A 278 12.80 -11.70 -2.38
N LYS A 279 12.63 -12.94 -1.95
CA LYS A 279 12.40 -13.32 -0.55
C LYS A 279 11.23 -12.55 0.06
N LEU A 280 10.07 -12.61 -0.60
CA LEU A 280 8.85 -12.04 -0.03
C LEU A 280 8.58 -12.70 1.33
N THR A 281 8.71 -11.92 2.40
CA THR A 281 8.71 -12.40 3.78
C THR A 281 7.67 -11.67 4.59
N ILE A 282 6.87 -12.43 5.35
CA ILE A 282 5.94 -11.89 6.36
C ILE A 282 6.61 -11.97 7.72
N ARG A 283 6.56 -10.90 8.50
CA ARG A 283 7.10 -10.81 9.85
C ARG A 283 6.03 -10.37 10.83
N ILE A 284 6.17 -10.80 12.07
CA ILE A 284 5.30 -10.43 13.17
C ILE A 284 6.05 -9.57 14.18
N SER A 285 5.35 -8.59 14.72
CA SER A 285 5.78 -7.79 15.87
C SER A 285 4.74 -7.90 16.97
N VAL A 286 5.20 -8.15 18.19
CA VAL A 286 4.36 -8.20 19.41
C VAL A 286 4.49 -6.93 20.26
N ASP A 287 5.21 -5.93 19.78
CA ASP A 287 5.56 -4.70 20.50
C ASP A 287 5.33 -3.42 19.69
N ASP A 288 4.22 -3.38 18.95
CA ASP A 288 3.78 -2.23 18.15
C ASP A 288 4.78 -1.83 17.05
N GLY A 289 5.45 -2.81 16.41
CA GLY A 289 6.35 -2.60 15.30
C GLY A 289 7.75 -2.09 15.70
N LYS A 290 8.12 -2.18 16.99
CA LYS A 290 9.47 -1.82 17.45
C LYS A 290 10.50 -2.89 17.10
N ASN A 291 10.12 -4.16 17.27
CA ASN A 291 10.93 -5.32 16.88
C ASN A 291 10.09 -6.25 16.00
N TRP A 292 10.78 -6.93 15.11
CA TRP A 292 10.21 -7.89 14.16
C TRP A 292 10.97 -9.20 14.30
N ASP A 293 10.28 -10.30 14.16
CA ASP A 293 10.88 -11.64 14.11
C ASP A 293 11.69 -11.88 12.82
N ASP A 294 12.25 -13.10 12.68
CA ASP A 294 13.03 -13.47 11.48
C ASP A 294 12.13 -13.64 10.24
N GLY A 295 10.84 -13.87 10.44
CA GLY A 295 9.80 -13.92 9.43
C GLY A 295 9.64 -15.25 8.70
N PHE A 296 8.50 -15.39 8.08
CA PHE A 296 8.09 -16.51 7.24
C PHE A 296 8.32 -16.18 5.77
N LEU A 297 9.17 -16.94 5.08
CA LEU A 297 9.40 -16.83 3.66
C LEU A 297 8.18 -17.31 2.87
N LEU A 298 7.42 -16.38 2.28
CA LEU A 298 6.22 -16.69 1.50
C LEU A 298 6.55 -17.10 0.07
N ALA A 299 7.50 -16.40 -0.58
CA ALA A 299 7.90 -16.67 -1.95
C ALA A 299 9.35 -16.22 -2.23
N GLU A 300 10.07 -17.00 -3.02
CA GLU A 300 11.45 -16.65 -3.43
C GLU A 300 11.47 -15.46 -4.40
N GLU A 301 10.54 -15.41 -5.34
CA GLU A 301 10.34 -14.32 -6.28
C GLU A 301 9.01 -13.62 -5.95
N GLY A 302 9.07 -12.40 -5.49
CA GLY A 302 7.90 -11.61 -5.12
C GLY A 302 8.02 -10.17 -5.59
N GLY A 303 7.02 -9.35 -5.26
CA GLY A 303 6.98 -7.94 -5.63
C GLY A 303 6.11 -7.14 -4.68
N ALA A 304 5.39 -6.16 -5.22
CA ALA A 304 4.42 -5.40 -4.44
C ALA A 304 3.40 -6.35 -3.81
N SER A 305 3.07 -6.11 -2.56
CA SER A 305 2.25 -6.99 -1.75
C SER A 305 1.41 -6.19 -0.76
N ASP A 306 0.27 -6.76 -0.39
CA ASP A 306 -0.63 -6.19 0.59
C ASP A 306 -1.20 -7.27 1.51
N LEU A 307 -1.61 -6.88 2.72
CA LEU A 307 -2.04 -7.78 3.79
C LEU A 307 -3.46 -7.48 4.26
N ALA A 308 -4.18 -8.54 4.59
CA ALA A 308 -5.44 -8.50 5.33
C ALA A 308 -5.57 -9.73 6.24
N GLY A 309 -6.50 -9.70 7.19
CA GLY A 309 -6.80 -10.86 8.00
C GLY A 309 -7.43 -10.51 9.34
N THR A 310 -8.16 -11.47 9.89
CA THR A 310 -8.79 -11.42 11.22
C THR A 310 -8.55 -12.71 12.02
N GLY A 311 -7.81 -13.65 11.45
CA GLY A 311 -7.35 -14.93 11.97
C GLY A 311 -6.09 -15.27 11.18
N PRO A 312 -6.16 -16.07 10.11
CA PRO A 312 -5.01 -16.20 9.21
C PRO A 312 -4.66 -14.86 8.55
N VAL A 313 -3.39 -14.65 8.25
CA VAL A 313 -2.92 -13.52 7.45
C VAL A 313 -3.08 -13.88 5.98
N TYR A 314 -3.79 -13.06 5.25
CA TYR A 314 -3.91 -13.16 3.80
C TYR A 314 -2.95 -12.18 3.16
N CYS A 315 -2.11 -12.67 2.25
CA CYS A 315 -1.20 -11.86 1.46
C CYS A 315 -1.61 -11.90 -0.01
N PHE A 316 -1.93 -10.74 -0.57
CA PHE A 316 -2.16 -10.57 -2.00
C PHE A 316 -0.94 -9.91 -2.61
N TYR A 317 -0.26 -10.59 -3.55
CA TYR A 317 1.06 -10.19 -3.97
C TYR A 317 1.38 -10.49 -5.45
N GLU A 318 2.34 -9.74 -5.96
CA GLU A 318 2.97 -9.97 -7.25
C GLU A 318 3.95 -11.15 -7.14
N GLU A 319 3.79 -12.18 -8.00
CA GLU A 319 4.58 -13.40 -7.96
C GLU A 319 5.30 -13.64 -9.29
N GLY A 320 6.54 -14.10 -9.15
CA GLY A 320 7.39 -14.54 -10.26
C GLY A 320 7.92 -13.39 -11.10
N TRP A 321 8.99 -13.67 -11.84
CA TRP A 321 9.59 -12.69 -12.75
C TRP A 321 9.16 -12.97 -14.19
N GLN A 322 8.76 -11.93 -14.90
CA GLN A 322 8.44 -12.04 -16.31
C GLN A 322 9.72 -11.89 -17.14
N ASP A 323 10.04 -12.91 -17.94
CA ASP A 323 11.20 -12.93 -18.84
C ASP A 323 12.53 -12.57 -18.15
N GLY A 324 12.71 -13.05 -16.90
CA GLY A 324 13.88 -12.75 -16.09
C GLY A 324 13.94 -11.31 -15.58
N ASN A 325 12.87 -10.54 -15.72
CA ASN A 325 12.77 -9.18 -15.25
C ASN A 325 12.11 -9.12 -13.87
N CYS A 326 12.90 -8.85 -12.84
CA CYS A 326 12.45 -8.83 -11.45
C CYS A 326 11.53 -7.65 -11.06
N ILE A 327 11.29 -6.69 -11.94
CA ILE A 327 10.30 -5.63 -11.76
C ILE A 327 8.93 -5.97 -12.34
N PHE A 328 8.85 -6.95 -13.23
CA PHE A 328 7.58 -7.38 -13.83
C PHE A 328 7.22 -8.77 -13.34
N ASN A 329 6.09 -8.86 -12.68
CA ASN A 329 5.53 -10.11 -12.20
C ASN A 329 4.80 -10.89 -13.30
N ARG A 330 4.71 -12.20 -13.13
CA ARG A 330 3.93 -13.08 -13.99
C ARG A 330 2.44 -13.07 -13.65
N ARG A 331 2.10 -13.01 -12.37
CA ARG A 331 0.72 -13.08 -11.87
C ARG A 331 0.56 -12.43 -10.51
N LEU A 332 -0.69 -12.23 -10.10
CA LEU A 332 -1.07 -11.93 -8.73
C LEU A 332 -1.54 -13.21 -8.05
N LEU A 333 -1.11 -13.44 -6.81
CA LEU A 333 -1.52 -14.55 -5.97
C LEU A 333 -2.14 -14.05 -4.67
N LEU A 334 -3.12 -14.81 -4.19
CA LEU A 334 -3.68 -14.69 -2.85
C LEU A 334 -3.25 -15.91 -2.04
N ALA A 335 -2.41 -15.70 -1.03
CA ALA A 335 -1.98 -16.72 -0.08
C ALA A 335 -2.71 -16.55 1.26
N SER A 336 -2.98 -17.67 1.92
CA SER A 336 -3.49 -17.74 3.30
C SER A 336 -2.40 -18.35 4.17
N VAL A 337 -1.95 -17.62 5.18
CA VAL A 337 -0.88 -18.06 6.10
C VAL A 337 -1.47 -18.13 7.51
N PRO A 338 -1.59 -19.33 8.10
CA PRO A 338 -2.05 -19.48 9.48
C PRO A 338 -1.12 -18.78 10.47
N LEU A 339 -1.66 -18.19 11.54
CA LEU A 339 -0.84 -17.45 12.52
C LEU A 339 0.17 -18.34 13.25
N GLU A 340 -0.14 -19.63 13.42
CA GLU A 340 0.75 -20.60 14.08
C GLU A 340 2.04 -20.92 13.29
N VAL A 341 2.14 -20.47 12.04
CA VAL A 341 3.36 -20.63 11.22
C VAL A 341 4.10 -19.30 11.02
N LEU A 342 3.49 -18.22 11.44
CA LEU A 342 4.09 -16.89 11.52
C LEU A 342 4.65 -16.66 12.91
#